data_d75a3a16e61b372b11ec20257e3b8c63
#
_entry.id   d75a3a16e61b372b11ec20257e3b8c63
#
_cell.length_a   1.000
_cell.length_b   1.000
_cell.length_c   1.000
_cell.angle_alpha   90.00
_cell.angle_beta   90.00
_cell.angle_gamma   90.00
#
_symmetry.space_group_name_H-M   'P 1'
#
loop_
_entity.id
_entity.type
_entity.pdbx_description
1 polymer ?
#
loop_
_entity_poly.entity_id
_entity_poly.type
_entity_poly.pdbx_seq_one_letter_code
_entity_poly.pdbx_strand_id
1 'polypeptide(L)'
;MGQYIAPLRDMQFVLHELLHVADELKVLPKHAEIDVDIINQVLEEGGKFTSEVLFPLNHSGDREGCKLDSSTHEVTPPKGFKAAYEQYVAAGWPSLTCDPEYGGQGLPMVLQNSFYEMLNSSNQAWTMYPGLSHGAYECLYAHGTEAVSYTHLTLPTTPYV
;
A
#
# COMPACT_ATOMS: atom_id res chain seq x y z
N MET A 1 2.37 26.53 -0.87
CA MET A 1 2.74 25.18 -0.42
C MET A 1 3.39 24.47 -1.58
N GLY A 2 4.47 23.71 -1.32
CA GLY A 2 5.04 22.84 -2.36
C GLY A 2 4.00 21.80 -2.78
N GLN A 3 4.10 21.32 -4.01
CA GLN A 3 3.32 20.21 -4.52
C GLN A 3 4.19 18.95 -4.44
N TYR A 4 3.66 17.85 -3.91
CA TYR A 4 4.32 16.56 -4.04
C TYR A 4 4.05 16.00 -5.44
N ILE A 5 5.09 15.57 -6.10
CA ILE A 5 5.03 14.85 -7.37
C ILE A 5 5.87 13.59 -7.17
N ALA A 6 5.28 12.42 -7.39
CA ALA A 6 6.00 11.17 -7.28
C ALA A 6 7.18 11.13 -8.27
N PRO A 7 8.40 10.74 -7.84
CA PRO A 7 9.61 10.76 -8.67
C PRO A 7 9.64 9.55 -9.62
N LEU A 8 8.61 9.41 -10.47
CA LEU A 8 8.41 8.24 -11.33
C LEU A 8 9.61 7.97 -12.24
N ARG A 9 10.22 9.02 -12.83
CA ARG A 9 11.38 8.83 -13.72
C ARG A 9 12.59 8.25 -12.96
N ASP A 10 12.82 8.68 -11.72
CA ASP A 10 13.93 8.18 -10.92
C ASP A 10 13.67 6.73 -10.51
N MET A 11 12.44 6.39 -10.12
CA MET A 11 12.03 5.02 -9.82
C MET A 11 12.16 4.11 -11.05
N GLN A 12 11.69 4.56 -12.21
CA GLN A 12 11.84 3.84 -13.48
C GLN A 12 13.31 3.63 -13.84
N PHE A 13 14.15 4.65 -13.67
CA PHE A 13 15.60 4.53 -13.89
C PHE A 13 16.20 3.42 -13.01
N VAL A 14 15.89 3.44 -11.72
CA VAL A 14 16.41 2.42 -10.80
C VAL A 14 15.91 1.03 -11.16
N LEU A 15 14.62 0.86 -11.41
CA LEU A 15 14.03 -0.46 -11.66
C LEU A 15 14.38 -1.03 -13.03
N HIS A 16 14.43 -0.20 -14.06
CA HIS A 16 14.63 -0.68 -15.44
C HIS A 16 16.07 -0.59 -15.91
N GLU A 17 16.76 0.54 -15.63
CA GLU A 17 18.08 0.80 -16.20
C GLU A 17 19.23 0.34 -15.29
N LEU A 18 19.03 0.39 -13.96
CA LEU A 18 20.06 0.00 -12.99
C LEU A 18 19.93 -1.45 -12.54
N LEU A 19 18.71 -1.87 -12.13
CA LEU A 19 18.45 -3.17 -11.53
C LEU A 19 17.90 -4.20 -12.53
N HIS A 20 17.46 -3.79 -13.71
CA HIS A 20 16.85 -4.66 -14.72
C HIS A 20 15.77 -5.59 -14.16
N VAL A 21 14.90 -5.05 -13.28
CA VAL A 21 13.96 -5.82 -12.45
C VAL A 21 13.08 -6.77 -13.27
N ALA A 22 12.59 -6.34 -14.44
CA ALA A 22 11.77 -7.20 -15.29
C ALA A 22 12.52 -8.46 -15.77
N ASP A 23 13.83 -8.36 -16.03
CA ASP A 23 14.63 -9.52 -16.43
C ASP A 23 14.94 -10.43 -15.24
N GLU A 24 15.23 -9.85 -14.08
CA GLU A 24 15.42 -10.61 -12.84
C GLU A 24 14.15 -11.35 -12.39
N LEU A 25 12.97 -10.78 -12.60
CA LEU A 25 11.71 -11.41 -12.27
C LEU A 25 11.38 -12.61 -13.16
N LYS A 26 11.83 -12.64 -14.41
CA LYS A 26 11.59 -13.76 -15.35
C LYS A 26 12.14 -15.11 -14.85
N VAL A 27 13.20 -15.10 -14.03
CA VAL A 27 13.77 -16.33 -13.46
C VAL A 27 13.01 -16.82 -12.22
N LEU A 28 12.06 -16.04 -11.72
CA LEU A 28 11.22 -16.38 -10.59
C LEU A 28 9.84 -16.85 -11.08
N PRO A 29 9.52 -18.16 -11.00
CA PRO A 29 8.27 -18.69 -11.58
C PRO A 29 7.00 -17.93 -11.14
N LYS A 30 6.96 -17.44 -9.89
CA LYS A 30 5.82 -16.69 -9.35
C LYS A 30 5.63 -15.33 -10.02
N HIS A 31 6.68 -14.74 -10.60
CA HIS A 31 6.69 -13.38 -11.13
C HIS A 31 7.12 -13.28 -12.59
N ALA A 32 7.23 -14.42 -13.29
CA ALA A 32 7.75 -14.47 -14.66
C ALA A 32 6.93 -13.66 -15.68
N GLU A 33 5.65 -13.44 -15.40
CA GLU A 33 4.74 -12.67 -16.25
C GLU A 33 4.78 -11.15 -15.98
N ILE A 34 5.56 -10.71 -14.98
CA ILE A 34 5.64 -9.28 -14.63
C ILE A 34 6.64 -8.60 -15.58
N ASP A 35 6.13 -7.78 -16.45
CA ASP A 35 6.90 -7.02 -17.43
C ASP A 35 7.06 -5.54 -17.06
N VAL A 36 7.74 -4.80 -17.92
CA VAL A 36 7.98 -3.35 -17.77
C VAL A 36 6.67 -2.56 -17.73
N ASP A 37 5.66 -2.98 -18.49
CA ASP A 37 4.39 -2.25 -18.59
C ASP A 37 3.59 -2.38 -17.29
N ILE A 38 3.55 -3.57 -16.70
CA ILE A 38 2.93 -3.80 -15.39
C ILE A 38 3.64 -2.98 -14.30
N ILE A 39 4.98 -3.00 -14.29
CA ILE A 39 5.77 -2.20 -13.35
C ILE A 39 5.41 -0.71 -13.48
N ASN A 40 5.41 -0.18 -14.70
CA ASN A 40 5.11 1.23 -14.95
C ASN A 40 3.67 1.58 -14.55
N GLN A 41 2.71 0.72 -14.85
CA GLN A 41 1.31 0.95 -14.46
C GLN A 41 1.15 1.07 -12.95
N VAL A 42 1.78 0.19 -12.18
CA VAL A 42 1.75 0.26 -10.70
C VAL A 42 2.38 1.54 -10.20
N LEU A 43 3.53 1.95 -10.74
CA LEU A 43 4.20 3.20 -10.37
C LEU A 43 3.33 4.43 -10.68
N GLU A 44 2.74 4.49 -11.88
CA GLU A 44 1.93 5.61 -12.32
C GLU A 44 0.64 5.76 -11.49
N GLU A 45 -0.09 4.67 -11.28
CA GLU A 45 -1.31 4.70 -10.47
C GLU A 45 -1.00 4.99 -9.00
N GLY A 46 0.08 4.41 -8.45
CA GLY A 46 0.56 4.74 -7.11
C GLY A 46 0.98 6.22 -6.99
N GLY A 47 1.65 6.75 -8.00
CA GLY A 47 2.02 8.16 -8.08
C GLY A 47 0.82 9.10 -8.12
N LYS A 48 -0.22 8.78 -8.87
CA LYS A 48 -1.48 9.54 -8.89
C LYS A 48 -2.15 9.52 -7.52
N PHE A 49 -2.33 8.34 -6.93
CA PHE A 49 -2.96 8.21 -5.63
C PHE A 49 -2.23 9.03 -4.56
N THR A 50 -0.92 8.94 -4.50
CA THR A 50 -0.12 9.65 -3.50
C THR A 50 -0.10 11.16 -3.71
N SER A 51 -0.04 11.63 -4.96
CA SER A 51 0.03 13.05 -5.28
C SER A 51 -1.34 13.74 -5.20
N GLU A 52 -2.41 13.08 -5.65
CA GLU A 52 -3.73 13.69 -5.81
C GLU A 52 -4.65 13.43 -4.62
N VAL A 53 -4.50 12.30 -3.92
CA VAL A 53 -5.37 11.90 -2.81
C VAL A 53 -4.69 12.12 -1.46
N LEU A 54 -3.47 11.60 -1.26
CA LEU A 54 -2.84 11.62 0.06
C LEU A 54 -2.14 12.93 0.40
N PHE A 55 -1.37 13.46 -0.53
CA PHE A 55 -0.60 14.68 -0.26
C PHE A 55 -1.46 15.88 0.14
N PRO A 56 -2.63 16.15 -0.48
CA PRO A 56 -3.51 17.24 -0.05
C PRO A 56 -3.98 17.12 1.41
N LEU A 57 -4.03 15.90 1.93
CA LEU A 57 -4.47 15.61 3.30
C LEU A 57 -3.34 15.74 4.34
N ASN A 58 -2.08 15.79 3.93
CA ASN A 58 -0.94 15.79 4.85
C ASN A 58 -0.98 16.99 5.80
N HIS A 59 -1.02 18.21 5.25
CA HIS A 59 -1.00 19.42 6.05
C HIS A 59 -2.29 19.66 6.84
N SER A 60 -3.46 19.35 6.25
CA SER A 60 -4.74 19.49 6.97
C SER A 60 -4.85 18.47 8.09
N GLY A 61 -4.41 17.23 7.85
CA GLY A 61 -4.42 16.17 8.84
C GLY A 61 -3.49 16.44 10.02
N ASP A 62 -2.29 16.99 9.77
CA ASP A 62 -1.35 17.40 10.81
C ASP A 62 -1.95 18.48 11.75
N ARG A 63 -2.64 19.45 11.18
CA ARG A 63 -3.29 20.52 11.96
C ARG A 63 -4.53 20.08 12.72
N GLU A 64 -5.33 19.21 12.12
CA GLU A 64 -6.58 18.74 12.71
C GLU A 64 -6.34 17.70 13.80
N GLY A 65 -5.45 16.76 13.56
CA GLY A 65 -5.17 15.62 14.42
C GLY A 65 -6.37 14.67 14.61
N CYS A 66 -6.15 13.58 15.34
CA CYS A 66 -7.23 12.71 15.80
C CYS A 66 -7.92 13.28 17.04
N LYS A 67 -9.22 13.04 17.16
CA LYS A 67 -10.02 13.48 18.30
C LYS A 67 -10.59 12.26 19.03
N LEU A 68 -10.32 12.16 20.33
CA LEU A 68 -10.89 11.16 21.21
C LEU A 68 -12.12 11.73 21.92
N ASP A 69 -13.26 11.09 21.77
CA ASP A 69 -14.41 11.31 22.63
C ASP A 69 -14.25 10.48 23.92
N SER A 70 -14.03 11.14 25.04
CA SER A 70 -13.79 10.48 26.32
C SER A 70 -15.04 9.81 26.91
N SER A 71 -16.23 10.10 26.41
CA SER A 71 -17.49 9.50 26.87
C SER A 71 -17.85 8.22 26.12
N THR A 72 -17.58 8.16 24.82
CA THR A 72 -17.85 7.00 23.97
C THR A 72 -16.59 6.16 23.70
N HIS A 73 -15.41 6.70 24.00
CA HIS A 73 -14.10 6.14 23.63
C HIS A 73 -13.87 6.02 22.11
N GLU A 74 -14.66 6.73 21.31
CA GLU A 74 -14.51 6.76 19.87
C GLU A 74 -13.38 7.71 19.44
N VAL A 75 -12.63 7.33 18.43
CA VAL A 75 -11.60 8.15 17.81
C VAL A 75 -12.06 8.59 16.42
N THR A 76 -12.11 9.90 16.22
CA THR A 76 -12.38 10.49 14.90
C THR A 76 -11.05 10.86 14.23
N PRO A 77 -10.70 10.27 13.09
CA PRO A 77 -9.50 10.65 12.33
C PRO A 77 -9.69 12.01 11.64
N PRO A 78 -8.60 12.63 11.14
CA PRO A 78 -8.70 13.86 10.37
C PRO A 78 -9.62 13.72 9.16
N LYS A 79 -10.27 14.81 8.80
CA LYS A 79 -11.19 14.86 7.65
C LYS A 79 -10.49 14.39 6.36
N GLY A 80 -11.12 13.47 5.64
CA GLY A 80 -10.62 12.92 4.39
C GLY A 80 -9.78 11.65 4.55
N PHE A 81 -9.23 11.35 5.72
CA PHE A 81 -8.41 10.15 5.95
C PHE A 81 -9.19 8.86 5.70
N LYS A 82 -10.42 8.77 6.20
CA LYS A 82 -11.30 7.61 5.96
C LYS A 82 -11.60 7.42 4.47
N ALA A 83 -11.98 8.48 3.77
CA ALA A 83 -12.28 8.42 2.34
C ALA A 83 -11.05 8.03 1.50
N ALA A 84 -9.86 8.51 1.86
CA ALA A 84 -8.61 8.07 1.23
C ALA A 84 -8.32 6.59 1.48
N TYR A 85 -8.61 6.09 2.68
CA TYR A 85 -8.46 4.67 3.00
C TYR A 85 -9.44 3.79 2.21
N GLU A 86 -10.68 4.21 2.07
CA GLU A 86 -11.69 3.53 1.24
C GLU A 86 -11.26 3.44 -0.23
N GLN A 87 -10.68 4.51 -0.78
CA GLN A 87 -10.10 4.50 -2.14
C GLN A 87 -8.89 3.56 -2.24
N TYR A 88 -8.01 3.58 -1.25
CA TYR A 88 -6.84 2.69 -1.17
C TYR A 88 -7.25 1.22 -1.18
N VAL A 89 -8.26 0.86 -0.38
CA VAL A 89 -8.80 -0.52 -0.33
C VAL A 89 -9.49 -0.88 -1.64
N ALA A 90 -10.34 0.01 -2.18
CA ALA A 90 -11.07 -0.24 -3.42
C ALA A 90 -10.15 -0.45 -4.64
N ALA A 91 -8.98 0.19 -4.64
CA ALA A 91 -7.95 0.01 -5.66
C ALA A 91 -7.07 -1.25 -5.45
N GLY A 92 -7.28 -2.00 -4.37
CA GLY A 92 -6.54 -3.24 -4.10
C GLY A 92 -5.11 -3.05 -3.54
N TRP A 93 -4.71 -1.83 -3.18
CA TRP A 93 -3.38 -1.54 -2.68
C TRP A 93 -2.96 -2.34 -1.43
N PRO A 94 -3.86 -2.64 -0.46
CA PRO A 94 -3.48 -3.41 0.73
C PRO A 94 -2.96 -4.81 0.42
N SER A 95 -3.41 -5.40 -0.68
CA SER A 95 -3.13 -6.79 -1.05
C SER A 95 -2.14 -6.92 -2.21
N LEU A 96 -1.42 -5.86 -2.55
CA LEU A 96 -0.53 -5.77 -3.72
C LEU A 96 0.46 -6.96 -3.82
N THR A 97 1.11 -7.30 -2.71
CA THR A 97 2.09 -8.40 -2.65
C THR A 97 1.58 -9.65 -1.95
N CYS A 98 0.37 -9.59 -1.39
CA CYS A 98 -0.21 -10.73 -0.70
C CYS A 98 -0.44 -11.91 -1.66
N ASP A 99 -0.40 -13.11 -1.12
CA ASP A 99 -0.54 -14.34 -1.91
C ASP A 99 -1.94 -14.45 -2.53
N PRO A 100 -2.04 -14.80 -3.82
CA PRO A 100 -3.33 -15.02 -4.48
C PRO A 100 -4.23 -16.05 -3.80
N GLU A 101 -3.66 -17.02 -3.09
CA GLU A 101 -4.42 -17.99 -2.30
C GLU A 101 -5.30 -17.31 -1.24
N TYR A 102 -4.84 -16.16 -0.73
CA TYR A 102 -5.57 -15.36 0.27
C TYR A 102 -6.21 -14.09 -0.33
N GLY A 103 -6.40 -14.07 -1.65
CA GLY A 103 -7.03 -12.94 -2.35
C GLY A 103 -6.09 -11.78 -2.67
N GLY A 104 -4.79 -11.98 -2.56
CA GLY A 104 -3.76 -11.00 -2.93
C GLY A 104 -3.51 -10.94 -4.44
N GLN A 105 -2.77 -9.92 -4.87
CA GLN A 105 -2.38 -9.75 -6.27
C GLN A 105 -1.07 -10.48 -6.63
N GLY A 106 -0.29 -10.92 -5.64
CA GLY A 106 0.95 -11.66 -5.84
C GLY A 106 2.06 -10.89 -6.54
N LEU A 107 2.01 -9.56 -6.57
CA LEU A 107 3.03 -8.74 -7.19
C LEU A 107 4.33 -8.75 -6.37
N PRO A 108 5.49 -8.51 -7.01
CA PRO A 108 6.76 -8.59 -6.32
C PRO A 108 6.97 -7.45 -5.30
N MET A 109 7.65 -7.76 -4.21
CA MET A 109 7.93 -6.84 -3.10
C MET A 109 8.62 -5.53 -3.53
N VAL A 110 9.37 -5.55 -4.62
CA VAL A 110 10.02 -4.35 -5.15
C VAL A 110 9.01 -3.27 -5.55
N LEU A 111 7.81 -3.64 -6.02
CA LEU A 111 6.73 -2.70 -6.33
C LEU A 111 6.08 -2.15 -5.06
N GLN A 112 5.89 -3.00 -4.05
CA GLN A 112 5.42 -2.58 -2.74
C GLN A 112 6.37 -1.55 -2.12
N ASN A 113 7.68 -1.79 -2.17
CA ASN A 113 8.68 -0.86 -1.62
C ASN A 113 8.65 0.48 -2.34
N SER A 114 8.56 0.49 -3.67
CA SER A 114 8.43 1.73 -4.46
C SER A 114 7.16 2.49 -4.11
N PHE A 115 6.04 1.80 -3.98
CA PHE A 115 4.78 2.41 -3.59
C PHE A 115 4.82 2.94 -2.14
N TYR A 116 5.45 2.20 -1.22
CA TYR A 116 5.63 2.64 0.17
C TYR A 116 6.49 3.90 0.28
N GLU A 117 7.51 4.04 -0.55
CA GLU A 117 8.30 5.27 -0.63
C GLU A 117 7.41 6.46 -1.02
N MET A 118 6.56 6.31 -2.04
CA MET A 118 5.61 7.34 -2.45
C MET A 118 4.58 7.66 -1.35
N LEU A 119 4.02 6.65 -0.69
CA LEU A 119 3.07 6.80 0.41
C LEU A 119 3.66 7.62 1.56
N ASN A 120 4.84 7.22 2.04
CA ASN A 120 5.51 7.90 3.16
C ASN A 120 5.96 9.32 2.80
N SER A 121 6.41 9.53 1.58
CA SER A 121 6.82 10.86 1.10
C SER A 121 5.65 11.83 0.95
N SER A 122 4.46 11.32 0.66
CA SER A 122 3.25 12.13 0.50
C SER A 122 2.52 12.41 1.81
N ASN A 123 2.31 11.39 2.64
CA ASN A 123 1.59 11.52 3.92
C ASN A 123 1.93 10.36 4.86
N GLN A 124 3.04 10.47 5.58
CA GLN A 124 3.50 9.43 6.49
C GLN A 124 2.49 9.13 7.62
N ALA A 125 1.83 10.16 8.17
CA ALA A 125 0.86 9.98 9.25
C ALA A 125 -0.30 9.07 8.82
N TRP A 126 -0.80 9.25 7.59
CA TRP A 126 -1.83 8.38 7.02
C TRP A 126 -1.29 6.97 6.75
N THR A 127 -0.07 6.85 6.22
CA THR A 127 0.57 5.57 5.86
C THR A 127 0.75 4.64 7.07
N MET A 128 0.83 5.17 8.28
CA MET A 128 0.91 4.38 9.50
C MET A 128 -0.31 3.46 9.71
N TYR A 129 -1.48 3.77 9.18
CA TYR A 129 -2.67 2.91 9.30
C TYR A 129 -2.53 1.59 8.53
N PRO A 130 -2.33 1.59 7.20
CA PRO A 130 -2.25 0.35 6.44
C PRO A 130 -0.97 -0.43 6.67
N GLY A 131 0.13 0.22 7.04
CA GLY A 131 1.42 -0.43 7.24
C GLY A 131 1.41 -1.49 8.34
N LEU A 132 0.69 -1.26 9.42
CA LEU A 132 0.56 -2.23 10.52
C LEU A 132 -0.20 -3.48 10.11
N SER A 133 -1.23 -3.34 9.29
CA SER A 133 -2.00 -4.48 8.76
C SER A 133 -1.15 -5.36 7.84
N HIS A 134 -0.32 -4.75 6.99
CA HIS A 134 0.60 -5.50 6.14
C HIS A 134 1.64 -6.27 6.96
N GLY A 135 2.22 -5.65 8.00
CA GLY A 135 3.14 -6.33 8.92
C GLY A 135 2.50 -7.53 9.64
N ALA A 136 1.23 -7.41 10.02
CA ALA A 136 0.47 -8.52 10.61
C ALA A 136 0.28 -9.66 9.58
N TYR A 137 -0.06 -9.33 8.33
CA TYR A 137 -0.16 -10.32 7.25
C TYR A 137 1.16 -11.08 7.08
N GLU A 138 2.27 -10.37 6.92
CA GLU A 138 3.60 -10.98 6.72
C GLU A 138 3.98 -11.93 7.87
N CYS A 139 3.70 -11.53 9.11
CA CYS A 139 3.96 -12.37 10.28
C CYS A 139 3.15 -13.67 10.24
N LEU A 140 1.85 -13.57 9.94
CA LEU A 140 0.96 -14.73 9.85
C LEU A 140 1.33 -15.63 8.67
N TYR A 141 1.64 -15.05 7.53
CA TYR A 141 2.03 -15.78 6.32
C TYR A 141 3.33 -16.58 6.52
N ALA A 142 4.33 -15.97 7.17
CA ALA A 142 5.64 -16.59 7.36
C ALA A 142 5.68 -17.62 8.52
N HIS A 143 4.87 -17.42 9.56
CA HIS A 143 4.98 -18.17 10.82
C HIS A 143 3.69 -18.83 11.28
N GLY A 144 2.55 -18.51 10.66
CA GLY A 144 1.26 -19.11 11.00
C GLY A 144 1.22 -20.59 10.62
N THR A 145 0.53 -21.39 11.43
CA THR A 145 0.14 -22.74 11.00
C THR A 145 -0.97 -22.63 9.96
N GLU A 146 -1.19 -23.69 9.17
CA GLU A 146 -2.25 -23.73 8.16
C GLU A 146 -3.62 -23.32 8.76
N ALA A 147 -3.96 -23.78 9.95
CA ALA A 147 -5.19 -23.42 10.63
C ALA A 147 -5.25 -21.93 11.02
N VAL A 148 -4.13 -21.35 11.44
CA VAL A 148 -4.04 -19.92 11.77
C VAL A 148 -4.13 -19.08 10.51
N SER A 149 -3.42 -19.44 9.46
CA SER A 149 -3.48 -18.76 8.17
C SER A 149 -4.88 -18.80 7.59
N TYR A 150 -5.53 -19.95 7.57
CA TYR A 150 -6.93 -20.07 7.16
C TYR A 150 -7.86 -19.15 7.95
N THR A 151 -7.72 -19.12 9.30
CA THR A 151 -8.60 -18.31 10.14
C THR A 151 -8.41 -16.81 9.95
N HIS A 152 -7.18 -16.35 9.74
CA HIS A 152 -6.85 -14.92 9.78
C HIS A 152 -6.59 -14.29 8.41
N LEU A 153 -6.21 -15.06 7.39
CA LEU A 153 -5.92 -14.54 6.05
C LEU A 153 -7.05 -14.76 5.05
N THR A 154 -7.88 -15.81 5.24
CA THR A 154 -9.00 -16.10 4.34
C THR A 154 -10.35 -15.61 4.83
N LEU A 155 -10.38 -14.95 5.98
CA LEU A 155 -11.65 -14.43 6.49
C LEU A 155 -12.29 -13.48 5.48
N PRO A 156 -13.61 -13.68 5.26
CA PRO A 156 -14.34 -12.85 4.33
C PRO A 156 -14.21 -11.40 4.77
N THR A 157 -14.05 -10.56 3.81
CA THR A 157 -14.27 -9.14 3.78
C THR A 157 -15.60 -8.73 4.43
N THR A 158 -15.78 -9.01 5.71
CA THR A 158 -16.74 -8.27 6.50
C THR A 158 -16.05 -6.95 6.84
N PRO A 159 -16.53 -5.83 6.32
CA PRO A 159 -16.01 -4.55 6.75
C PRO A 159 -16.25 -4.47 8.27
N TYR A 160 -15.18 -4.47 9.03
CA TYR A 160 -15.28 -4.02 10.41
C TYR A 160 -15.63 -2.54 10.35
N VAL A 161 -16.87 -2.24 10.66
CA VAL A 161 -17.41 -0.89 10.82
C VAL A 161 -16.79 -0.27 12.05
#